data_94966b5e6cbfd0c8f604bb6602148014
#
_entry.id   94966b5e6cbfd0c8f604bb6602148014
#
_cell.length_a   1.000
_cell.length_b   1.000
_cell.length_c   1.000
_cell.angle_alpha   90.00
_cell.angle_beta   90.00
_cell.angle_gamma   90.00
#
_symmetry.space_group_name_H-M   'P 1'
#
loop_
_entity.id
_entity.type
_entity.pdbx_description
1 polymer ?
#
loop_
_entity_poly.entity_id
_entity_poly.type
_entity_poly.pdbx_seq_one_letter_code
_entity_poly.pdbx_strand_id
1 'polypeptide(L)'
;MICEVLYDSLLQWNIDEKLMTVTVDNCTTNDKAIEMIVGKIGKEKLPLEGTLLHMRCSAHILNLIVKDGLDVMKSAIENIRESVAYWTATGKRIEKFEEMAKFKKVKITRKLILDCKTRWNSTFMMLEVALPYRVVFERAKQVDKQYEHLPSDKEWEFAAEMVERLGLFYEITKLFSGTNYVTANVYFPRICEIKMKMRQWATCSNPIIKKLSEEMTTKFDKYWTDIQDLMGMATLLDPRYKRHMLTACFAMLHGIEPSSYECVELVDALVARLHSLIEEYEVEVDEYKPCEELISSMKAPAIMNIFNDIVAKQSPAVARLQGEIDMYLTDGLVPYTEVFSVLDWWKVAGTRYPTLRKVARDIFAIPVTTVASESAFSTSGRILSEHRSRLTPNMVEVLMCSQNWLRNKCKGEQIM
;
A
#
# COMPACT_ATOMS: atom_id res chain seq x y z
N MET A 1 -1.14 6.09 26.99
CA MET A 1 -2.54 5.90 26.55
C MET A 1 -2.66 5.14 25.23
N ILE A 2 -2.21 5.64 24.04
CA ILE A 2 -2.33 4.87 22.77
C ILE A 2 -1.58 3.53 22.84
N CYS A 3 -0.32 3.53 23.25
CA CYS A 3 0.49 2.32 23.40
C CYS A 3 -0.15 1.30 24.37
N GLU A 4 -0.69 1.76 25.49
CA GLU A 4 -1.34 0.88 26.49
C GLU A 4 -2.57 0.21 25.91
N VAL A 5 -3.47 1.00 25.30
CA VAL A 5 -4.69 0.46 24.68
C VAL A 5 -4.36 -0.56 23.59
N LEU A 6 -3.36 -0.26 22.74
CA LEU A 6 -2.93 -1.18 21.69
C LEU A 6 -2.32 -2.45 22.28
N TYR A 7 -1.42 -2.31 23.27
CA TYR A 7 -0.77 -3.45 23.91
C TYR A 7 -1.78 -4.34 24.65
N ASP A 8 -2.72 -3.74 25.40
CA ASP A 8 -3.78 -4.48 26.09
C ASP A 8 -4.67 -5.23 25.09
N SER A 9 -4.95 -4.62 23.90
CA SER A 9 -5.69 -5.30 22.85
C SER A 9 -4.91 -6.49 22.27
N LEU A 10 -3.59 -6.37 22.06
CA LEU A 10 -2.76 -7.47 21.59
C LEU A 10 -2.76 -8.64 22.59
N LEU A 11 -2.68 -8.34 23.90
CA LEU A 11 -2.77 -9.34 24.97
C LEU A 11 -4.15 -10.02 25.00
N GLN A 12 -5.24 -9.26 24.86
CA GLN A 12 -6.61 -9.80 24.80
C GLN A 12 -6.80 -10.79 23.66
N TRP A 13 -6.17 -10.54 22.50
CA TRP A 13 -6.23 -11.41 21.34
C TRP A 13 -5.15 -12.49 21.32
N ASN A 14 -4.26 -12.51 22.31
CA ASN A 14 -3.12 -13.43 22.41
C ASN A 14 -2.25 -13.45 21.14
N ILE A 15 -1.93 -12.24 20.64
CA ILE A 15 -1.12 -12.01 19.43
C ILE A 15 0.08 -11.10 19.69
N ASP A 16 0.37 -10.74 20.92
CA ASP A 16 1.48 -9.87 21.29
C ASP A 16 2.86 -10.43 20.88
N GLU A 17 3.05 -11.75 20.98
CA GLU A 17 4.28 -12.44 20.54
C GLU A 17 4.24 -12.90 19.07
N LYS A 18 3.18 -12.56 18.31
CA LYS A 18 3.00 -12.94 16.90
C LYS A 18 3.10 -11.73 15.95
N LEU A 19 3.56 -10.62 16.46
CA LEU A 19 3.66 -9.39 15.67
C LEU A 19 4.91 -9.39 14.80
N MET A 20 4.72 -9.18 13.52
CA MET A 20 5.79 -8.88 12.58
C MET A 20 5.86 -7.38 12.30
N THR A 21 4.72 -6.75 12.04
CA THR A 21 4.65 -5.35 11.60
C THR A 21 3.34 -4.69 12.04
N VAL A 22 3.42 -3.42 12.40
CA VAL A 22 2.27 -2.56 12.67
C VAL A 22 2.31 -1.38 11.71
N THR A 23 1.28 -1.27 10.86
CA THR A 23 1.16 -0.16 9.91
C THR A 23 0.38 0.99 10.55
N VAL A 24 1.01 2.16 10.65
CA VAL A 24 0.43 3.38 11.24
C VAL A 24 0.64 4.59 10.34
N ASP A 25 -0.13 5.66 10.56
CA ASP A 25 0.09 6.93 9.87
C ASP A 25 1.36 7.65 10.36
N ASN A 26 1.84 8.63 9.59
CA ASN A 26 3.10 9.31 9.83
C ASN A 26 2.93 10.44 10.87
N CYS A 27 2.69 10.08 12.11
CA CYS A 27 2.55 10.97 13.23
C CYS A 27 3.62 10.65 14.27
N THR A 28 4.30 11.66 14.79
CA THR A 28 5.34 11.49 15.84
C THR A 28 4.83 10.80 17.11
N THR A 29 3.53 10.89 17.38
CA THR A 29 2.88 10.17 18.48
C THR A 29 2.90 8.67 18.22
N ASN A 30 2.68 8.25 16.97
CA ASN A 30 2.73 6.84 16.59
C ASN A 30 4.15 6.29 16.59
N ASP A 31 5.14 7.08 16.16
CA ASP A 31 6.56 6.71 16.25
C ASP A 31 6.92 6.31 17.69
N LYS A 32 6.58 7.19 18.66
CA LYS A 32 6.80 6.92 20.09
C LYS A 32 5.98 5.73 20.61
N ALA A 33 4.75 5.56 20.13
CA ALA A 33 3.91 4.43 20.55
C ALA A 33 4.51 3.09 20.10
N ILE A 34 5.05 3.00 18.88
CA ILE A 34 5.74 1.82 18.37
C ILE A 34 7.02 1.54 19.19
N GLU A 35 7.85 2.55 19.47
CA GLU A 35 9.03 2.39 20.33
C GLU A 35 8.66 1.82 21.71
N MET A 36 7.58 2.33 22.32
CA MET A 36 7.08 1.84 23.60
C MET A 36 6.56 0.40 23.52
N ILE A 37 5.91 0.01 22.42
CA ILE A 37 5.43 -1.37 22.17
C ILE A 37 6.62 -2.33 22.08
N VAL A 38 7.66 -1.97 21.31
CA VAL A 38 8.91 -2.76 21.25
C VAL A 38 9.49 -2.96 22.63
N GLY A 39 9.53 -1.90 23.47
CA GLY A 39 10.03 -2.00 24.84
C GLY A 39 9.16 -2.86 25.76
N LYS A 40 7.84 -2.92 25.53
CA LYS A 40 6.92 -3.76 26.33
C LYS A 40 6.95 -5.23 25.94
N ILE A 41 7.04 -5.55 24.65
CA ILE A 41 7.10 -6.92 24.15
C ILE A 41 8.48 -7.53 24.44
N GLY A 42 9.54 -6.74 24.26
CA GLY A 42 10.93 -7.17 24.27
C GLY A 42 11.44 -7.38 22.83
N LYS A 43 12.62 -6.83 22.55
CA LYS A 43 13.21 -6.91 21.20
C LYS A 43 13.46 -8.33 20.75
N GLU A 44 13.88 -9.18 21.70
CA GLU A 44 14.19 -10.59 21.49
C GLU A 44 13.01 -11.46 21.08
N LYS A 45 11.78 -10.96 21.27
CA LYS A 45 10.53 -11.63 20.86
C LYS A 45 9.99 -11.15 19.54
N LEU A 46 10.63 -10.19 18.93
CA LEU A 46 10.19 -9.57 17.67
C LEU A 46 11.15 -9.91 16.53
N PRO A 47 10.66 -10.23 15.34
CA PRO A 47 11.50 -10.54 14.18
C PRO A 47 12.53 -9.44 13.92
N LEU A 48 13.78 -9.85 13.69
CA LEU A 48 14.94 -8.97 13.51
C LEU A 48 15.03 -7.88 14.58
N GLU A 49 14.85 -8.29 15.85
CA GLU A 49 14.91 -7.40 17.02
C GLU A 49 13.93 -6.21 16.95
N GLY A 50 12.78 -6.40 16.29
CA GLY A 50 11.72 -5.40 16.13
C GLY A 50 12.00 -4.33 15.06
N THR A 51 13.07 -4.46 14.27
CA THR A 51 13.38 -3.49 13.20
C THR A 51 12.33 -3.46 12.08
N LEU A 52 11.52 -4.53 11.95
CA LEU A 52 10.43 -4.61 10.99
C LEU A 52 9.08 -4.17 11.55
N LEU A 53 9.00 -3.84 12.86
CA LEU A 53 7.71 -3.59 13.50
C LEU A 53 7.00 -2.34 12.96
N HIS A 54 7.74 -1.29 12.62
CA HIS A 54 7.16 -0.02 12.21
C HIS A 54 7.04 0.11 10.69
N MET A 55 5.84 -0.06 10.15
CA MET A 55 5.50 0.27 8.76
C MET A 55 4.72 1.59 8.71
N ARG A 56 5.22 2.55 7.94
CA ARG A 56 4.55 3.82 7.70
C ARG A 56 3.49 3.69 6.60
N CYS A 57 2.30 4.22 6.85
CA CYS A 57 1.20 4.20 5.88
C CYS A 57 1.59 4.91 4.58
N SER A 58 1.69 4.16 3.48
CA SER A 58 2.07 4.71 2.17
C SER A 58 1.04 5.68 1.59
N ALA A 59 -0.26 5.45 1.84
CA ALA A 59 -1.30 6.38 1.40
C ALA A 59 -1.17 7.74 2.09
N HIS A 60 -0.76 7.76 3.36
CA HIS A 60 -0.48 9.00 4.08
C HIS A 60 0.78 9.69 3.55
N ILE A 61 1.85 8.95 3.25
CA ILE A 61 3.06 9.52 2.62
C ILE A 61 2.72 10.13 1.27
N LEU A 62 1.99 9.40 0.41
CA LEU A 62 1.56 9.93 -0.89
C LEU A 62 0.70 11.19 -0.74
N ASN A 63 -0.20 11.22 0.26
CA ASN A 63 -1.00 12.40 0.56
C ASN A 63 -0.11 13.61 0.94
N LEU A 64 0.91 13.42 1.75
CA LEU A 64 1.85 14.48 2.12
C LEU A 64 2.66 14.98 0.91
N ILE A 65 3.17 14.08 0.08
CA ILE A 65 3.95 14.42 -1.12
C ILE A 65 3.09 15.24 -2.10
N VAL A 66 1.90 14.75 -2.43
CA VAL A 66 1.03 15.41 -3.40
C VAL A 66 0.50 16.74 -2.85
N LYS A 67 0.21 16.83 -1.54
CA LYS A 67 -0.27 18.04 -0.91
C LYS A 67 0.76 19.17 -1.01
N ASP A 68 2.02 18.91 -0.71
CA ASP A 68 3.10 19.90 -0.87
C ASP A 68 3.21 20.37 -2.33
N GLY A 69 3.05 19.45 -3.30
CA GLY A 69 2.98 19.83 -4.71
C GLY A 69 1.77 20.69 -5.06
N LEU A 70 0.58 20.35 -4.58
CA LEU A 70 -0.66 21.11 -4.83
C LEU A 70 -0.64 22.51 -4.20
N ASP A 71 0.10 22.70 -3.10
CA ASP A 71 0.24 24.00 -2.45
C ASP A 71 0.94 25.05 -3.36
N VAL A 72 1.77 24.61 -4.32
CA VAL A 72 2.37 25.48 -5.35
C VAL A 72 1.29 26.18 -6.19
N MET A 73 0.10 25.59 -6.30
CA MET A 73 -0.98 26.04 -7.18
C MET A 73 -2.31 26.27 -6.46
N LYS A 74 -2.22 26.53 -5.20
CA LYS A 74 -3.38 26.69 -4.30
C LYS A 74 -4.45 27.64 -4.84
N SER A 75 -4.06 28.77 -5.43
CA SER A 75 -5.02 29.78 -5.94
C SER A 75 -5.88 29.26 -7.09
N ALA A 76 -5.27 28.54 -8.06
CA ALA A 76 -6.00 27.98 -9.20
C ALA A 76 -6.99 26.90 -8.77
N ILE A 77 -6.56 26.04 -7.85
CA ILE A 77 -7.42 24.99 -7.29
C ILE A 77 -8.59 25.62 -6.51
N GLU A 78 -8.34 26.69 -5.74
CA GLU A 78 -9.38 27.33 -4.94
C GLU A 78 -10.46 27.96 -5.83
N ASN A 79 -10.10 28.66 -6.94
CA ASN A 79 -11.09 29.21 -7.86
C ASN A 79 -11.99 28.13 -8.49
N ILE A 80 -11.42 27.00 -8.88
CA ILE A 80 -12.22 25.87 -9.40
C ILE A 80 -13.10 25.28 -8.28
N ARG A 81 -12.57 25.14 -7.08
CA ARG A 81 -13.32 24.67 -5.91
C ARG A 81 -14.52 25.54 -5.59
N GLU A 82 -14.34 26.87 -5.57
CA GLU A 82 -15.41 27.83 -5.32
C GLU A 82 -16.48 27.76 -6.41
N SER A 83 -16.08 27.56 -7.67
CA SER A 83 -17.00 27.35 -8.78
C SER A 83 -17.82 26.06 -8.58
N VAL A 84 -17.17 24.96 -8.23
CA VAL A 84 -17.84 23.68 -7.94
C VAL A 84 -18.76 23.83 -6.73
N ALA A 85 -18.28 24.46 -5.65
CA ALA A 85 -19.06 24.70 -4.44
C ALA A 85 -20.32 25.51 -4.73
N TYR A 86 -20.20 26.58 -5.54
CA TYR A 86 -21.34 27.41 -5.92
C TYR A 86 -22.43 26.59 -6.64
N TRP A 87 -22.05 25.76 -7.62
CA TRP A 87 -22.98 25.03 -8.44
C TRP A 87 -23.51 23.74 -7.78
N THR A 88 -22.85 23.24 -6.76
CA THR A 88 -23.29 22.07 -5.98
C THR A 88 -24.04 22.44 -4.68
N ALA A 89 -24.13 23.73 -4.33
CA ALA A 89 -24.69 24.17 -3.06
C ALA A 89 -26.20 23.88 -2.86
N THR A 90 -26.97 23.81 -3.95
CA THR A 90 -28.43 23.54 -3.88
C THR A 90 -28.90 22.71 -5.05
N GLY A 91 -29.98 21.91 -4.85
CA GLY A 91 -30.59 21.11 -5.91
C GLY A 91 -30.97 21.94 -7.15
N LYS A 92 -31.52 23.14 -6.98
CA LYS A 92 -31.86 24.06 -8.07
C LYS A 92 -30.65 24.50 -8.89
N ARG A 93 -29.50 24.74 -8.24
CA ARG A 93 -28.28 25.09 -8.96
C ARG A 93 -27.72 23.90 -9.73
N ILE A 94 -27.77 22.72 -9.14
CA ILE A 94 -27.35 21.47 -9.82
C ILE A 94 -28.20 21.25 -11.09
N GLU A 95 -29.53 21.33 -10.98
CA GLU A 95 -30.44 21.18 -12.12
C GLU A 95 -30.14 22.22 -13.22
N LYS A 96 -30.02 23.50 -12.85
CA LYS A 96 -29.67 24.58 -13.79
C LYS A 96 -28.32 24.33 -14.47
N PHE A 97 -27.32 23.82 -13.74
CA PHE A 97 -26.01 23.50 -14.31
C PHE A 97 -26.09 22.30 -15.29
N GLU A 98 -26.84 21.26 -14.94
CA GLU A 98 -27.08 20.10 -15.80
C GLU A 98 -27.85 20.48 -17.08
N GLU A 99 -28.80 21.42 -17.01
CA GLU A 99 -29.49 21.98 -18.19
C GLU A 99 -28.51 22.72 -19.13
N MET A 100 -27.63 23.54 -18.55
CA MET A 100 -26.60 24.22 -19.34
C MET A 100 -25.61 23.24 -19.97
N ALA A 101 -25.24 22.16 -19.28
CA ALA A 101 -24.40 21.09 -19.80
C ALA A 101 -25.07 20.37 -20.98
N LYS A 102 -26.36 20.07 -20.89
CA LYS A 102 -27.15 19.52 -22.02
C LYS A 102 -27.18 20.49 -23.21
N PHE A 103 -27.42 21.76 -22.95
CA PHE A 103 -27.43 22.80 -23.99
C PHE A 103 -26.06 22.88 -24.73
N LYS A 104 -24.96 22.81 -23.98
CA LYS A 104 -23.59 22.81 -24.55
C LYS A 104 -23.19 21.44 -25.12
N LYS A 105 -24.10 20.45 -25.13
CA LYS A 105 -23.85 19.07 -25.60
C LYS A 105 -22.68 18.39 -24.90
N VAL A 106 -22.38 18.77 -23.66
CA VAL A 106 -21.39 18.08 -22.84
C VAL A 106 -21.99 16.78 -22.32
N LYS A 107 -21.32 15.67 -22.59
CA LYS A 107 -21.75 14.36 -22.07
C LYS A 107 -21.57 14.32 -20.56
N ILE A 108 -22.67 14.28 -19.83
CA ILE A 108 -22.68 14.16 -18.37
C ILE A 108 -22.36 12.70 -18.02
N THR A 109 -21.11 12.43 -17.67
CA THR A 109 -20.66 11.10 -17.22
C THR A 109 -20.67 11.00 -15.68
N ARG A 110 -20.28 12.08 -15.00
CA ARG A 110 -20.27 12.20 -13.55
C ARG A 110 -20.77 13.58 -13.13
N LYS A 111 -21.50 13.66 -12.01
CA LYS A 111 -21.92 14.94 -11.44
C LYS A 111 -20.74 15.66 -10.80
N LEU A 112 -20.80 17.01 -10.76
CA LEU A 112 -19.81 17.78 -10.01
C LEU A 112 -19.78 17.31 -8.55
N ILE A 113 -18.59 17.18 -8.01
CA ILE A 113 -18.33 16.80 -6.63
C ILE A 113 -17.38 17.81 -6.01
N LEU A 114 -17.70 18.28 -4.81
CA LEU A 114 -16.81 19.12 -4.03
C LEU A 114 -15.81 18.23 -3.31
N ASP A 115 -14.57 18.70 -3.20
CA ASP A 115 -13.50 17.97 -2.54
C ASP A 115 -13.52 18.13 -1.01
N CYS A 116 -12.77 17.25 -0.36
CA CYS A 116 -12.38 17.36 1.04
C CYS A 116 -10.92 17.83 1.10
N LYS A 117 -10.67 19.06 1.55
CA LYS A 117 -9.33 19.71 1.53
C LYS A 117 -8.22 18.91 2.23
N THR A 118 -8.57 17.99 3.12
CA THR A 118 -7.60 17.15 3.83
C THR A 118 -7.14 15.93 3.03
N ARG A 119 -7.84 15.57 1.94
CA ARG A 119 -7.59 14.38 1.12
C ARG A 119 -7.32 14.78 -0.33
N TRP A 120 -6.08 14.74 -0.76
CA TRP A 120 -5.67 15.10 -2.12
C TRP A 120 -6.42 14.34 -3.23
N ASN A 121 -6.76 13.06 -2.99
CA ASN A 121 -7.53 12.25 -3.95
C ASN A 121 -8.88 12.89 -4.29
N SER A 122 -9.54 13.51 -3.32
CA SER A 122 -10.81 14.20 -3.56
C SER A 122 -10.62 15.46 -4.38
N THR A 123 -9.52 16.20 -4.19
CA THR A 123 -9.16 17.36 -5.01
C THR A 123 -8.86 16.93 -6.45
N PHE A 124 -8.09 15.85 -6.63
CA PHE A 124 -7.87 15.25 -7.96
C PHE A 124 -9.19 14.90 -8.64
N MET A 125 -10.08 14.18 -7.96
CA MET A 125 -11.38 13.79 -8.52
C MET A 125 -12.27 15.01 -8.83
N MET A 126 -12.26 16.03 -7.99
CA MET A 126 -12.97 17.29 -8.26
C MET A 126 -12.49 17.92 -9.56
N LEU A 127 -11.17 18.07 -9.74
CA LEU A 127 -10.59 18.64 -10.94
C LEU A 127 -10.89 17.81 -12.18
N GLU A 128 -10.69 16.49 -12.08
CA GLU A 128 -10.97 15.54 -13.19
C GLU A 128 -12.42 15.60 -13.67
N VAL A 129 -13.38 15.72 -12.72
CA VAL A 129 -14.80 15.84 -13.05
C VAL A 129 -15.15 17.24 -13.56
N ALA A 130 -14.51 18.29 -13.07
CA ALA A 130 -14.80 19.69 -13.46
C ALA A 130 -14.28 20.04 -14.86
N LEU A 131 -13.14 19.49 -15.28
CA LEU A 131 -12.47 19.80 -16.56
C LEU A 131 -13.39 19.70 -17.79
N PRO A 132 -14.14 18.63 -18.01
CA PRO A 132 -15.05 18.52 -19.17
C PRO A 132 -16.16 19.58 -19.16
N TYR A 133 -16.46 20.16 -18.01
CA TYR A 133 -17.51 21.18 -17.86
C TYR A 133 -17.01 22.63 -18.02
N ARG A 134 -15.74 22.87 -18.39
CA ARG A 134 -15.18 24.23 -18.57
C ARG A 134 -16.12 25.14 -19.37
N VAL A 135 -16.58 24.69 -20.55
CA VAL A 135 -17.50 25.46 -21.41
C VAL A 135 -18.89 25.70 -20.78
N VAL A 136 -19.28 24.88 -19.82
CA VAL A 136 -20.51 25.04 -19.05
C VAL A 136 -20.34 26.13 -17.99
N PHE A 137 -19.20 26.17 -17.29
CA PHE A 137 -18.88 27.24 -16.34
C PHE A 137 -18.83 28.61 -17.04
N GLU A 138 -18.24 28.70 -18.23
CA GLU A 138 -18.26 29.91 -19.05
C GLU A 138 -19.69 30.38 -19.38
N ARG A 139 -20.57 29.45 -19.81
CA ARG A 139 -21.98 29.71 -20.04
C ARG A 139 -22.71 30.11 -18.77
N ALA A 140 -22.41 29.44 -17.66
CA ALA A 140 -22.98 29.69 -16.36
C ALA A 140 -22.71 31.14 -15.88
N LYS A 141 -21.53 31.68 -16.14
CA LYS A 141 -21.18 33.07 -15.85
C LYS A 141 -22.04 34.08 -16.63
N GLN A 142 -22.42 33.74 -17.87
CA GLN A 142 -23.29 34.61 -18.69
C GLN A 142 -24.74 34.59 -18.21
N VAL A 143 -25.21 33.44 -17.68
CA VAL A 143 -26.61 33.23 -17.29
C VAL A 143 -26.88 33.63 -15.84
N ASP A 144 -25.89 33.54 -14.97
CA ASP A 144 -26.02 33.80 -13.54
C ASP A 144 -25.03 34.87 -13.08
N LYS A 145 -25.55 36.09 -12.84
CA LYS A 145 -24.73 37.23 -12.40
C LYS A 145 -24.15 37.06 -10.98
N GLN A 146 -24.75 36.20 -10.16
CA GLN A 146 -24.31 35.94 -8.80
C GLN A 146 -23.12 34.96 -8.76
N TYR A 147 -22.87 34.24 -9.87
CA TYR A 147 -21.71 33.40 -9.99
C TYR A 147 -20.47 34.22 -10.32
N GLU A 148 -19.60 34.47 -9.33
CA GLU A 148 -18.44 35.37 -9.43
C GLU A 148 -17.13 34.67 -9.79
N HIS A 149 -16.94 33.45 -9.32
CA HIS A 149 -15.67 32.72 -9.34
C HIS A 149 -15.47 31.86 -10.62
N LEU A 150 -15.50 32.50 -11.80
CA LEU A 150 -15.17 31.78 -13.03
C LEU A 150 -13.65 31.61 -13.13
N PRO A 151 -13.11 30.39 -13.18
CA PRO A 151 -11.68 30.19 -13.40
C PRO A 151 -11.24 30.68 -14.77
N SER A 152 -10.06 31.26 -14.82
CA SER A 152 -9.41 31.72 -16.06
C SER A 152 -8.95 30.56 -16.93
N ASP A 153 -8.67 30.82 -18.22
CA ASP A 153 -8.15 29.83 -19.15
C ASP A 153 -6.86 29.20 -18.64
N LYS A 154 -5.95 29.99 -18.05
CA LYS A 154 -4.70 29.50 -17.45
C LYS A 154 -4.92 28.55 -16.28
N GLU A 155 -5.93 28.82 -15.45
CA GLU A 155 -6.27 27.94 -14.32
C GLU A 155 -6.85 26.61 -14.80
N TRP A 156 -7.65 26.61 -15.87
CA TRP A 156 -8.15 25.40 -16.50
C TRP A 156 -7.05 24.57 -17.19
N GLU A 157 -6.15 25.22 -17.93
CA GLU A 157 -4.99 24.56 -18.55
C GLU A 157 -4.12 23.91 -17.48
N PHE A 158 -3.92 24.62 -16.40
CA PHE A 158 -3.17 24.12 -15.26
C PHE A 158 -3.86 22.93 -14.56
N ALA A 159 -5.18 23.01 -14.36
CA ALA A 159 -5.95 21.89 -13.81
C ALA A 159 -5.84 20.64 -14.70
N ALA A 160 -5.84 20.80 -16.02
CA ALA A 160 -5.66 19.69 -16.96
C ALA A 160 -4.28 19.04 -16.81
N GLU A 161 -3.20 19.84 -16.74
CA GLU A 161 -1.85 19.34 -16.47
C GLU A 161 -1.76 18.60 -15.14
N MET A 162 -2.42 19.09 -14.09
CA MET A 162 -2.44 18.44 -12.78
C MET A 162 -3.15 17.08 -12.84
N VAL A 163 -4.29 17.02 -13.47
CA VAL A 163 -5.04 15.75 -13.61
C VAL A 163 -4.22 14.73 -14.37
N GLU A 164 -3.56 15.12 -15.47
CA GLU A 164 -2.68 14.23 -16.23
C GLU A 164 -1.53 13.68 -15.37
N ARG A 165 -0.85 14.55 -14.63
CA ARG A 165 0.33 14.17 -13.83
C ARG A 165 -0.01 13.38 -12.59
N LEU A 166 -1.05 13.78 -11.87
CA LEU A 166 -1.45 13.13 -10.63
C LEU A 166 -2.25 11.85 -10.85
N GLY A 167 -2.66 11.54 -12.08
CA GLY A 167 -3.33 10.30 -12.44
C GLY A 167 -2.58 9.06 -11.98
N LEU A 168 -1.26 9.02 -12.18
CA LEU A 168 -0.40 7.93 -11.70
C LEU A 168 -0.44 7.78 -10.17
N PHE A 169 -0.35 8.90 -9.44
CA PHE A 169 -0.43 8.88 -7.97
C PHE A 169 -1.77 8.37 -7.49
N TYR A 170 -2.85 8.75 -8.18
CA TYR A 170 -4.20 8.30 -7.88
C TYR A 170 -4.36 6.79 -8.09
N GLU A 171 -3.88 6.27 -9.22
CA GLU A 171 -3.90 4.84 -9.51
C GLU A 171 -3.08 4.03 -8.51
N ILE A 172 -1.87 4.49 -8.16
CA ILE A 172 -1.01 3.84 -7.17
C ILE A 172 -1.64 3.90 -5.77
N THR A 173 -2.26 5.03 -5.39
CA THR A 173 -2.98 5.12 -4.11
C THR A 173 -4.15 4.13 -4.06
N LYS A 174 -4.90 3.97 -5.15
CA LYS A 174 -5.95 2.95 -5.25
C LYS A 174 -5.40 1.53 -5.15
N LEU A 175 -4.30 1.25 -5.83
CA LEU A 175 -3.64 -0.04 -5.80
C LEU A 175 -3.21 -0.39 -4.37
N PHE A 176 -2.55 0.52 -3.66
CA PHE A 176 -2.09 0.31 -2.28
C PHE A 176 -3.23 0.20 -1.26
N SER A 177 -4.38 0.78 -1.56
CA SER A 177 -5.58 0.74 -0.71
C SER A 177 -6.41 -0.53 -0.91
N GLY A 178 -6.00 -1.44 -1.79
CA GLY A 178 -6.68 -2.71 -2.03
C GLY A 178 -6.58 -3.65 -0.83
N THR A 179 -7.66 -4.39 -0.56
CA THR A 179 -7.75 -5.33 0.56
C THR A 179 -7.96 -6.79 0.12
N ASN A 180 -8.06 -7.04 -1.18
CA ASN A 180 -8.38 -8.36 -1.73
C ASN A 180 -7.18 -9.03 -2.43
N TYR A 181 -6.03 -8.40 -2.43
CA TYR A 181 -4.80 -8.88 -3.06
C TYR A 181 -3.57 -8.36 -2.31
N VAL A 182 -2.43 -8.99 -2.53
CA VAL A 182 -1.15 -8.60 -1.94
C VAL A 182 -0.71 -7.26 -2.52
N THR A 183 -0.34 -6.34 -1.65
CA THR A 183 0.12 -5.00 -2.01
C THR A 183 1.62 -4.79 -1.76
N ALA A 184 2.21 -5.56 -0.85
CA ALA A 184 3.60 -5.43 -0.43
C ALA A 184 4.60 -5.66 -1.58
N ASN A 185 4.38 -6.68 -2.43
CA ASN A 185 5.26 -7.04 -3.55
C ASN A 185 5.30 -6.00 -4.67
N VAL A 186 4.22 -5.24 -4.85
CA VAL A 186 4.13 -4.21 -5.89
C VAL A 186 4.51 -2.81 -5.40
N TYR A 187 4.69 -2.65 -4.09
CA TYR A 187 4.97 -1.37 -3.49
C TYR A 187 6.25 -0.73 -4.01
N PHE A 188 7.39 -1.42 -3.88
CA PHE A 188 8.70 -0.89 -4.23
C PHE A 188 8.79 -0.47 -5.71
N PRO A 189 8.40 -1.31 -6.70
CA PRO A 189 8.40 -0.91 -8.11
C PRO A 189 7.52 0.32 -8.39
N ARG A 190 6.34 0.42 -7.77
CA ARG A 190 5.43 1.55 -7.99
C ARG A 190 5.93 2.86 -7.40
N ILE A 191 6.61 2.81 -6.26
CA ILE A 191 7.25 3.98 -5.68
C ILE A 191 8.42 4.45 -6.56
N CYS A 192 9.19 3.52 -7.12
CA CYS A 192 10.24 3.86 -8.11
C CYS A 192 9.65 4.54 -9.36
N GLU A 193 8.50 4.09 -9.85
CA GLU A 193 7.78 4.70 -10.97
C GLU A 193 7.38 6.16 -10.65
N ILE A 194 6.88 6.43 -9.43
CA ILE A 194 6.60 7.80 -8.97
C ILE A 194 7.86 8.66 -9.03
N LYS A 195 8.98 8.19 -8.47
CA LYS A 195 10.25 8.94 -8.47
C LYS A 195 10.74 9.26 -9.88
N MET A 196 10.64 8.29 -10.78
CA MET A 196 10.98 8.47 -12.18
C MET A 196 10.12 9.56 -12.84
N LYS A 197 8.82 9.56 -12.61
CA LYS A 197 7.91 10.60 -13.14
C LYS A 197 8.24 11.98 -12.59
N MET A 198 8.49 12.12 -11.30
CA MET A 198 8.90 13.39 -10.70
C MET A 198 10.20 13.89 -11.31
N ARG A 199 11.20 13.04 -11.55
CA ARG A 199 12.45 13.43 -12.26
C ARG A 199 12.18 13.94 -13.69
N GLN A 200 11.26 13.31 -14.43
CA GLN A 200 10.86 13.80 -15.76
C GLN A 200 10.21 15.19 -15.67
N TRP A 201 9.42 15.47 -14.63
CA TRP A 201 8.82 16.79 -14.43
C TRP A 201 9.87 17.86 -14.10
N ALA A 202 10.94 17.50 -13.38
CA ALA A 202 12.04 18.42 -13.09
C ALA A 202 12.74 18.95 -14.35
N THR A 203 12.72 18.20 -15.45
CA THR A 203 13.31 18.60 -16.73
C THR A 203 12.36 19.29 -17.70
N CYS A 204 11.09 19.43 -17.32
CA CYS A 204 10.05 20.06 -18.15
C CYS A 204 10.31 21.57 -18.32
N SER A 205 9.88 22.17 -19.43
CA SER A 205 10.05 23.60 -19.70
C SER A 205 9.17 24.51 -18.82
N ASN A 206 8.08 24.00 -18.26
CA ASN A 206 7.16 24.77 -17.44
C ASN A 206 7.76 24.99 -16.02
N PRO A 207 8.03 26.24 -15.62
CA PRO A 207 8.67 26.53 -14.33
C PRO A 207 7.82 26.13 -13.12
N ILE A 208 6.50 26.14 -13.28
CA ILE A 208 5.57 25.73 -12.22
C ILE A 208 5.66 24.23 -11.97
N ILE A 209 5.75 23.44 -13.05
CA ILE A 209 5.91 22.01 -12.95
C ILE A 209 7.27 21.61 -12.36
N LYS A 210 8.33 22.36 -12.69
CA LYS A 210 9.64 22.19 -12.03
C LYS A 210 9.54 22.40 -10.53
N LYS A 211 8.95 23.50 -10.10
CA LYS A 211 8.77 23.81 -8.67
C LYS A 211 7.92 22.74 -7.97
N LEU A 212 6.82 22.32 -8.59
CA LEU A 212 6.00 21.21 -8.09
C LEU A 212 6.83 19.92 -7.91
N SER A 213 7.64 19.57 -8.89
CA SER A 213 8.53 18.41 -8.81
C SER A 213 9.56 18.53 -7.69
N GLU A 214 10.16 19.71 -7.49
CA GLU A 214 11.13 19.98 -6.42
C GLU A 214 10.52 19.79 -5.03
N GLU A 215 9.36 20.39 -4.78
CA GLU A 215 8.65 20.26 -3.50
C GLU A 215 8.24 18.79 -3.21
N MET A 216 7.67 18.14 -4.21
CA MET A 216 7.27 16.72 -4.10
C MET A 216 8.48 15.81 -3.89
N THR A 217 9.60 16.05 -4.58
CA THR A 217 10.83 15.26 -4.46
C THR A 217 11.45 15.42 -3.07
N THR A 218 11.53 16.62 -2.56
CA THR A 218 12.04 16.91 -1.21
C THR A 218 11.24 16.13 -0.14
N LYS A 219 9.91 16.13 -0.29
CA LYS A 219 9.06 15.38 0.62
C LYS A 219 9.21 13.86 0.44
N PHE A 220 9.32 13.40 -0.79
CA PHE A 220 9.52 11.98 -1.11
C PHE A 220 10.82 11.46 -0.48
N ASP A 221 11.93 12.14 -0.67
CA ASP A 221 13.25 11.70 -0.20
C ASP A 221 13.32 11.61 1.32
N LYS A 222 12.54 12.43 2.03
CA LYS A 222 12.45 12.37 3.49
C LYS A 222 11.88 11.04 4.01
N TYR A 223 10.92 10.43 3.29
CA TYR A 223 10.22 9.23 3.75
C TYR A 223 10.71 7.95 3.07
N TRP A 224 11.46 8.06 1.99
CA TRP A 224 11.87 6.92 1.19
C TRP A 224 12.82 5.98 1.94
N THR A 225 13.78 6.54 2.68
CA THR A 225 14.83 5.78 3.37
C THR A 225 14.30 4.80 4.42
N ASP A 226 13.15 5.11 5.02
CA ASP A 226 12.61 4.34 6.14
C ASP A 226 11.84 3.07 5.72
N ILE A 227 11.57 2.87 4.41
CA ILE A 227 10.62 1.86 3.93
C ILE A 227 11.30 0.76 3.10
N GLN A 228 12.57 0.92 2.80
CA GLN A 228 13.27 0.10 1.80
C GLN A 228 13.36 -1.38 2.18
N ASP A 229 13.67 -1.70 3.42
CA ASP A 229 14.01 -3.05 3.85
C ASP A 229 12.84 -4.03 3.68
N LEU A 230 11.73 -3.76 4.35
CA LEU A 230 10.58 -4.66 4.36
C LEU A 230 9.94 -4.82 2.98
N MET A 231 9.76 -3.70 2.27
CA MET A 231 9.14 -3.71 0.94
C MET A 231 10.10 -4.20 -0.14
N GLY A 232 11.41 -4.03 0.05
CA GLY A 232 12.44 -4.67 -0.77
C GLY A 232 12.40 -6.19 -0.65
N MET A 233 12.31 -6.72 0.56
CA MET A 233 12.12 -8.16 0.79
C MET A 233 10.82 -8.68 0.14
N ALA A 234 9.72 -7.94 0.24
CA ALA A 234 8.49 -8.31 -0.46
C ALA A 234 8.66 -8.38 -1.98
N THR A 235 9.49 -7.49 -2.55
CA THR A 235 9.81 -7.51 -3.98
C THR A 235 10.72 -8.69 -4.34
N LEU A 236 11.70 -9.04 -3.49
CA LEU A 236 12.54 -10.22 -3.65
C LEU A 236 11.73 -11.50 -3.70
N LEU A 237 10.70 -11.60 -2.86
CA LEU A 237 9.84 -12.77 -2.73
C LEU A 237 8.80 -12.90 -3.85
N ASP A 238 8.65 -11.91 -4.72
CA ASP A 238 7.83 -12.06 -5.93
C ASP A 238 8.63 -12.78 -7.02
N PRO A 239 8.21 -13.98 -7.47
CA PRO A 239 8.98 -14.79 -8.41
C PRO A 239 9.10 -14.18 -9.80
N ARG A 240 8.31 -13.14 -10.11
CA ARG A 240 8.41 -12.37 -11.37
C ARG A 240 9.51 -11.31 -11.31
N TYR A 241 9.92 -10.91 -10.11
CA TYR A 241 10.76 -9.75 -9.85
C TYR A 241 12.15 -10.13 -9.33
N LYS A 242 12.21 -10.81 -8.21
CA LYS A 242 13.44 -11.23 -7.53
C LYS A 242 14.50 -10.09 -7.48
N ARG A 243 15.78 -10.43 -7.55
CA ARG A 243 16.89 -9.46 -7.58
C ARG A 243 16.81 -8.47 -8.76
N HIS A 244 16.30 -8.93 -9.91
CA HIS A 244 16.31 -8.14 -11.15
C HIS A 244 15.49 -6.84 -11.02
N MET A 245 14.32 -6.89 -10.41
CA MET A 245 13.50 -5.71 -10.19
C MET A 245 14.17 -4.74 -9.21
N LEU A 246 14.76 -5.24 -8.13
CA LEU A 246 15.48 -4.40 -7.17
C LEU A 246 16.69 -3.70 -7.82
N THR A 247 17.48 -4.43 -8.59
CA THR A 247 18.61 -3.85 -9.34
C THR A 247 18.14 -2.71 -10.25
N ALA A 248 17.07 -2.94 -11.02
CA ALA A 248 16.50 -1.90 -11.89
C ALA A 248 15.97 -0.70 -11.09
N CYS A 249 15.31 -0.95 -9.97
CA CYS A 249 14.77 0.10 -9.10
C CYS A 249 15.87 0.93 -8.44
N PHE A 250 16.89 0.29 -7.83
CA PHE A 250 18.00 1.01 -7.19
C PHE A 250 18.84 1.79 -8.21
N ALA A 251 19.17 1.18 -9.35
CA ALA A 251 19.85 1.88 -10.42
C ALA A 251 19.11 3.17 -10.84
N MET A 252 17.79 3.08 -10.99
CA MET A 252 16.94 4.21 -11.33
C MET A 252 16.84 5.24 -10.18
N LEU A 253 16.67 4.80 -8.93
CA LEU A 253 16.51 5.68 -7.77
C LEU A 253 17.77 6.50 -7.48
N HIS A 254 18.94 5.88 -7.59
CA HIS A 254 20.21 6.53 -7.32
C HIS A 254 20.88 7.13 -8.56
N GLY A 255 20.38 6.79 -9.77
CA GLY A 255 20.98 7.25 -11.03
C GLY A 255 22.34 6.62 -11.29
N ILE A 256 22.51 5.37 -10.88
CA ILE A 256 23.74 4.57 -11.01
C ILE A 256 23.55 3.44 -12.03
N GLU A 257 24.65 2.90 -12.54
CA GLU A 257 24.57 1.74 -13.43
C GLU A 257 24.11 0.49 -12.68
N PRO A 258 23.25 -0.37 -13.29
CA PRO A 258 22.79 -1.60 -12.67
C PRO A 258 23.90 -2.56 -12.24
N SER A 259 25.04 -2.53 -12.93
CA SER A 259 26.22 -3.34 -12.65
C SER A 259 27.23 -2.67 -11.70
N SER A 260 26.92 -1.46 -11.20
CA SER A 260 27.83 -0.75 -10.27
C SER A 260 27.90 -1.49 -8.93
N TYR A 261 29.06 -1.39 -8.27
CA TYR A 261 29.28 -1.96 -6.94
C TYR A 261 28.22 -1.49 -5.93
N GLU A 262 27.91 -0.20 -5.96
CA GLU A 262 26.87 0.39 -5.08
C GLU A 262 25.49 -0.23 -5.28
N CYS A 263 25.06 -0.47 -6.53
CA CYS A 263 23.79 -1.10 -6.83
C CYS A 263 23.74 -2.56 -6.34
N VAL A 264 24.82 -3.30 -6.56
CA VAL A 264 24.95 -4.69 -6.10
C VAL A 264 24.91 -4.75 -4.58
N GLU A 265 25.63 -3.88 -3.88
CA GLU A 265 25.70 -3.81 -2.42
C GLU A 265 24.29 -3.54 -1.81
N LEU A 266 23.51 -2.62 -2.39
CA LEU A 266 22.12 -2.36 -1.94
C LEU A 266 21.21 -3.59 -2.07
N VAL A 267 21.33 -4.33 -3.18
CA VAL A 267 20.54 -5.55 -3.39
C VAL A 267 21.01 -6.66 -2.45
N ASP A 268 22.32 -6.84 -2.29
CA ASP A 268 22.89 -7.88 -1.42
C ASP A 268 22.59 -7.62 0.05
N ALA A 269 22.52 -6.37 0.50
CA ALA A 269 22.07 -6.02 1.84
C ALA A 269 20.64 -6.49 2.13
N LEU A 270 19.71 -6.33 1.17
CA LEU A 270 18.36 -6.85 1.31
C LEU A 270 18.30 -8.37 1.31
N VAL A 271 19.11 -9.03 0.50
CA VAL A 271 19.21 -10.49 0.49
C VAL A 271 19.77 -11.01 1.81
N ALA A 272 20.81 -10.39 2.34
CA ALA A 272 21.37 -10.74 3.65
C ALA A 272 20.32 -10.58 4.77
N ARG A 273 19.53 -9.50 4.71
CA ARG A 273 18.46 -9.27 5.67
C ARG A 273 17.33 -10.33 5.59
N LEU A 274 17.02 -10.80 4.37
CA LEU A 274 16.09 -11.91 4.18
C LEU A 274 16.66 -13.22 4.73
N HIS A 275 17.98 -13.46 4.59
CA HIS A 275 18.65 -14.61 5.23
C HIS A 275 18.51 -14.57 6.75
N SER A 276 18.82 -13.43 7.39
CA SER A 276 18.67 -13.29 8.84
C SER A 276 17.24 -13.55 9.31
N LEU A 277 16.24 -13.10 8.54
CA LEU A 277 14.84 -13.36 8.88
C LEU A 277 14.48 -14.85 8.77
N ILE A 278 15.01 -15.57 7.78
CA ILE A 278 14.75 -17.00 7.61
C ILE A 278 15.37 -17.81 8.75
N GLU A 279 16.57 -17.47 9.20
CA GLU A 279 17.22 -18.14 10.32
C GLU A 279 16.34 -18.11 11.60
N GLU A 280 15.62 -17.01 11.83
CA GLU A 280 14.67 -16.94 12.97
C GLU A 280 13.47 -17.88 12.82
N TYR A 281 12.98 -18.07 11.58
CA TYR A 281 11.84 -18.99 11.29
C TYR A 281 12.17 -20.46 11.42
N GLU A 282 13.43 -20.82 11.56
CA GLU A 282 13.87 -22.21 11.70
C GLU A 282 13.94 -22.69 13.13
N VAL A 283 14.32 -21.78 14.04
CA VAL A 283 14.33 -22.10 15.45
C VAL A 283 12.94 -22.56 15.91
N GLU A 284 11.87 -22.05 15.27
CA GLU A 284 10.49 -22.47 15.55
C GLU A 284 10.11 -23.85 14.98
N VAL A 285 10.88 -24.40 14.04
CA VAL A 285 10.52 -25.68 13.35
C VAL A 285 10.98 -26.92 14.13
N ASP A 286 11.96 -26.81 15.02
CA ASP A 286 12.41 -27.95 15.84
C ASP A 286 11.36 -28.41 16.88
N GLU A 287 10.31 -27.64 17.16
CA GLU A 287 9.19 -28.04 18.02
C GLU A 287 8.02 -28.72 17.28
N TYR A 288 8.01 -28.73 15.91
CA TYR A 288 6.98 -29.41 15.14
C TYR A 288 7.30 -30.90 14.99
N LYS A 289 6.91 -31.70 15.97
CA LYS A 289 6.83 -33.16 15.83
C LYS A 289 5.73 -33.47 14.82
N PRO A 290 6.04 -34.14 13.68
CA PRO A 290 5.01 -34.61 12.79
C PRO A 290 4.04 -35.52 13.56
N CYS A 291 2.74 -35.34 13.34
CA CYS A 291 1.72 -36.19 13.93
C CYS A 291 1.90 -37.62 13.36
N GLU A 292 2.57 -38.49 14.10
CA GLU A 292 2.88 -39.87 13.70
C GLU A 292 1.63 -40.79 13.63
N GLU A 293 0.45 -40.28 13.98
CA GLU A 293 -0.76 -41.09 14.11
C GLU A 293 -1.47 -41.44 12.82
N LEU A 294 -1.13 -40.82 11.67
CA LEU A 294 -1.84 -41.11 10.40
C LEU A 294 -1.06 -41.96 9.36
N ILE A 295 0.20 -42.31 9.63
CA ILE A 295 1.06 -43.05 8.67
C ILE A 295 1.36 -44.48 9.16
N SER A 296 0.85 -44.91 10.31
CA SER A 296 1.20 -46.20 10.92
C SER A 296 0.61 -47.46 10.24
N SER A 297 -0.12 -47.36 9.12
CA SER A 297 -0.73 -48.53 8.46
C SER A 297 -0.07 -48.99 7.16
N MET A 298 0.93 -48.28 6.62
CA MET A 298 1.69 -48.73 5.45
C MET A 298 3.17 -48.85 5.80
N LYS A 299 3.69 -50.08 5.90
CA LYS A 299 5.13 -50.31 5.99
C LYS A 299 5.80 -49.78 4.73
N ALA A 300 6.57 -48.69 4.87
CA ALA A 300 7.40 -48.17 3.78
C ALA A 300 8.35 -49.30 3.28
N PRO A 301 8.59 -49.44 1.98
CA PRO A 301 9.56 -50.37 1.46
C PRO A 301 10.93 -50.15 2.10
N ALA A 302 11.67 -51.24 2.43
CA ALA A 302 12.99 -51.14 3.09
C ALA A 302 13.99 -50.23 2.34
N ILE A 303 13.84 -50.11 1.02
CA ILE A 303 14.64 -49.18 0.18
C ILE A 303 14.42 -47.71 0.52
N MET A 304 13.24 -47.36 1.04
CA MET A 304 12.92 -45.97 1.44
C MET A 304 13.68 -45.55 2.71
N ASN A 305 13.93 -46.51 3.61
CA ASN A 305 14.76 -46.26 4.79
C ASN A 305 16.23 -46.05 4.39
N ILE A 306 16.75 -46.84 3.45
CA ILE A 306 18.10 -46.63 2.90
C ILE A 306 18.20 -45.32 2.15
N PHE A 307 17.19 -44.93 1.37
CA PHE A 307 17.13 -43.65 0.67
C PHE A 307 17.12 -42.47 1.65
N ASN A 308 16.29 -42.54 2.69
CA ASN A 308 16.20 -41.52 3.74
C ASN A 308 17.51 -41.38 4.54
N ASP A 309 18.19 -42.49 4.84
CA ASP A 309 19.51 -42.49 5.48
C ASP A 309 20.59 -41.88 4.61
N ILE A 310 20.56 -42.10 3.30
CA ILE A 310 21.49 -41.48 2.36
C ILE A 310 21.23 -39.98 2.25
N VAL A 311 19.94 -39.56 2.17
CA VAL A 311 19.55 -38.17 2.11
C VAL A 311 19.87 -37.41 3.43
N ALA A 312 19.62 -38.06 4.58
CA ALA A 312 19.93 -37.50 5.90
C ALA A 312 21.44 -37.28 6.16
N LYS A 313 22.28 -38.13 5.57
CA LYS A 313 23.74 -38.04 5.66
C LYS A 313 24.35 -36.96 4.73
N GLN A 314 23.61 -36.49 3.75
CA GLN A 314 24.10 -35.55 2.73
C GLN A 314 23.85 -34.05 3.03
N SER A 315 23.14 -33.71 4.10
CA SER A 315 22.83 -32.29 4.37
C SER A 315 22.76 -31.98 5.87
N PRO A 316 23.69 -31.21 6.42
CA PRO A 316 23.48 -30.51 7.68
C PRO A 316 22.34 -29.50 7.52
N ALA A 317 21.52 -29.29 8.54
CA ALA A 317 20.35 -28.39 8.50
C ALA A 317 20.69 -26.95 8.03
N VAL A 318 21.85 -26.44 8.42
CA VAL A 318 22.35 -25.11 8.03
C VAL A 318 22.65 -25.02 6.51
N ALA A 319 23.10 -26.10 5.86
CA ALA A 319 23.31 -26.12 4.42
C ALA A 319 22.00 -26.19 3.61
N ARG A 320 20.88 -26.61 4.24
CA ARG A 320 19.55 -26.62 3.58
C ARG A 320 18.97 -25.23 3.44
N LEU A 321 19.32 -24.28 4.29
CA LEU A 321 18.69 -22.98 4.36
C LEU A 321 19.28 -21.94 3.45
N GLN A 322 20.59 -21.78 3.49
CA GLN A 322 21.29 -21.04 2.47
C GLN A 322 20.89 -21.58 1.09
N GLY A 323 20.60 -22.92 1.01
CA GLY A 323 20.06 -23.54 -0.17
C GLY A 323 18.68 -23.05 -0.62
N GLU A 324 17.68 -22.80 0.26
CA GLU A 324 16.33 -22.40 -0.19
C GLU A 324 16.33 -21.01 -0.86
N ILE A 325 16.98 -20.01 -0.25
CA ILE A 325 17.07 -18.67 -0.85
C ILE A 325 17.88 -18.70 -2.13
N ASP A 326 19.06 -19.32 -2.10
CA ASP A 326 19.95 -19.35 -3.27
C ASP A 326 19.29 -20.10 -4.43
N MET A 327 18.65 -21.24 -4.16
CA MET A 327 17.86 -21.94 -5.15
C MET A 327 16.71 -21.10 -5.70
N TYR A 328 15.97 -20.42 -4.82
CA TYR A 328 14.87 -19.56 -5.24
C TYR A 328 15.36 -18.39 -6.09
N LEU A 329 16.45 -17.73 -5.71
CA LEU A 329 16.98 -16.56 -6.43
C LEU A 329 17.62 -16.95 -7.76
N THR A 330 18.23 -18.14 -7.88
CA THR A 330 18.83 -18.65 -9.13
C THR A 330 17.82 -19.27 -10.09
N ASP A 331 16.66 -19.73 -9.60
CA ASP A 331 15.57 -20.18 -10.48
C ASP A 331 15.13 -19.08 -11.43
N GLY A 332 14.71 -19.44 -12.64
CA GLY A 332 14.23 -18.52 -13.65
C GLY A 332 13.05 -17.63 -13.17
N LEU A 333 12.92 -16.45 -13.74
CA LEU A 333 11.78 -15.57 -13.46
C LEU A 333 10.50 -16.18 -14.01
N VAL A 334 9.40 -16.01 -13.26
CA VAL A 334 8.06 -16.30 -13.76
C VAL A 334 7.65 -15.20 -14.75
N PRO A 335 7.16 -15.55 -15.96
CA PRO A 335 6.70 -14.55 -16.91
C PRO A 335 5.61 -13.66 -16.33
N TYR A 336 5.64 -12.37 -16.67
CA TYR A 336 4.60 -11.44 -16.28
C TYR A 336 3.29 -11.78 -17.01
N THR A 337 2.22 -11.97 -16.24
CA THR A 337 0.85 -12.10 -16.75
C THR A 337 -0.07 -11.20 -15.94
N GLU A 338 -1.12 -10.66 -16.57
CA GLU A 338 -2.07 -9.78 -15.88
C GLU A 338 -2.83 -10.50 -14.75
N VAL A 339 -3.04 -11.81 -14.90
CA VAL A 339 -3.75 -12.65 -13.94
C VAL A 339 -2.74 -13.55 -13.23
N PHE A 340 -1.93 -12.97 -12.34
CA PHE A 340 -0.97 -13.71 -11.54
C PHE A 340 -1.25 -13.54 -10.06
N SER A 341 -1.46 -14.67 -9.35
CA SER A 341 -1.58 -14.70 -7.90
C SER A 341 -0.26 -15.15 -7.28
N VAL A 342 0.44 -14.25 -6.61
CA VAL A 342 1.70 -14.56 -5.93
C VAL A 342 1.48 -15.56 -4.79
N LEU A 343 0.35 -15.50 -4.10
CA LEU A 343 0.03 -16.44 -3.02
C LEU A 343 -0.23 -17.85 -3.54
N ASP A 344 -0.91 -18.00 -4.70
CA ASP A 344 -1.15 -19.32 -5.28
C ASP A 344 0.15 -19.93 -5.83
N TRP A 345 1.04 -19.09 -6.36
CA TRP A 345 2.37 -19.56 -6.74
C TRP A 345 3.13 -20.11 -5.53
N TRP A 346 3.15 -19.42 -4.41
CA TRP A 346 3.81 -19.86 -3.18
C TRP A 346 3.16 -21.09 -2.56
N LYS A 347 1.85 -21.31 -2.73
CA LYS A 347 1.20 -22.58 -2.32
C LYS A 347 1.79 -23.78 -3.04
N VAL A 348 2.04 -23.66 -4.34
CA VAL A 348 2.59 -24.73 -5.17
C VAL A 348 4.11 -24.87 -4.99
N ALA A 349 4.83 -23.77 -5.14
CA ALA A 349 6.29 -23.74 -5.05
C ALA A 349 6.81 -23.99 -3.64
N GLY A 350 6.00 -23.75 -2.62
CA GLY A 350 6.37 -23.88 -1.22
C GLY A 350 6.68 -25.31 -0.75
N THR A 351 6.42 -26.32 -1.56
CA THR A 351 6.93 -27.69 -1.30
C THR A 351 8.44 -27.76 -1.51
N ARG A 352 8.99 -26.91 -2.39
CA ARG A 352 10.42 -26.81 -2.68
C ARG A 352 11.15 -25.84 -1.73
N TYR A 353 10.43 -24.84 -1.21
CA TYR A 353 10.93 -23.78 -0.32
C TYR A 353 10.06 -23.64 0.94
N PRO A 354 10.03 -24.67 1.82
CA PRO A 354 9.06 -24.72 2.92
C PRO A 354 9.20 -23.58 3.95
N THR A 355 10.44 -23.18 4.29
CA THR A 355 10.70 -22.09 5.23
C THR A 355 10.48 -20.72 4.57
N LEU A 356 11.02 -20.53 3.37
CA LEU A 356 10.84 -19.30 2.61
C LEU A 356 9.37 -19.01 2.29
N ARG A 357 8.54 -20.05 2.10
CA ARG A 357 7.07 -19.91 1.96
C ARG A 357 6.41 -19.31 3.19
N LYS A 358 6.84 -19.71 4.40
CA LYS A 358 6.29 -19.14 5.65
C LYS A 358 6.61 -17.65 5.72
N VAL A 359 7.88 -17.29 5.52
CA VAL A 359 8.33 -15.90 5.46
C VAL A 359 7.59 -15.10 4.38
N ALA A 360 7.44 -15.66 3.18
CA ALA A 360 6.72 -15.00 2.08
C ALA A 360 5.25 -14.74 2.44
N ARG A 361 4.57 -15.72 3.07
CA ARG A 361 3.18 -15.57 3.52
C ARG A 361 3.05 -14.42 4.51
N ASP A 362 3.95 -14.32 5.47
CA ASP A 362 3.87 -13.35 6.54
C ASP A 362 4.23 -11.93 6.03
N ILE A 363 5.25 -11.80 5.17
CA ILE A 363 5.59 -10.53 4.51
C ILE A 363 4.45 -10.07 3.58
N PHE A 364 3.82 -10.96 2.83
CA PHE A 364 2.72 -10.60 1.93
C PHE A 364 1.42 -10.27 2.66
N ALA A 365 1.27 -10.67 3.92
CA ALA A 365 0.15 -10.29 4.75
C ALA A 365 0.22 -8.82 5.23
N ILE A 366 1.39 -8.16 5.12
CA ILE A 366 1.60 -6.81 5.62
C ILE A 366 0.82 -5.79 4.78
N PRO A 367 -0.12 -5.04 5.37
CA PRO A 367 -0.82 -3.98 4.68
C PRO A 367 0.08 -2.76 4.51
N VAL A 368 0.24 -2.26 3.29
CA VAL A 368 1.05 -1.06 3.03
C VAL A 368 0.33 0.25 3.37
N THR A 369 -0.95 0.19 3.77
CA THR A 369 -1.76 1.35 4.14
C THR A 369 -2.67 1.08 5.34
N THR A 370 -3.08 2.14 6.03
CA THR A 370 -4.08 2.12 7.11
C THR A 370 -5.54 2.22 6.60
N VAL A 371 -5.78 2.11 5.29
CA VAL A 371 -7.12 2.29 4.70
C VAL A 371 -8.13 1.30 5.24
N ALA A 372 -7.72 0.06 5.54
CA ALA A 372 -8.60 -0.94 6.13
C ALA A 372 -9.11 -0.50 7.52
N SER A 373 -8.23 -0.01 8.40
CA SER A 373 -8.59 0.51 9.73
C SER A 373 -9.41 1.80 9.64
N GLU A 374 -9.05 2.73 8.74
CA GLU A 374 -9.85 3.95 8.51
C GLU A 374 -11.27 3.62 8.03
N SER A 375 -11.42 2.60 7.18
CA SER A 375 -12.72 2.12 6.73
C SER A 375 -13.53 1.50 7.86
N ALA A 376 -12.87 0.82 8.82
CA ALA A 376 -13.50 0.31 10.02
C ALA A 376 -14.02 1.46 10.91
N PHE A 377 -13.21 2.49 11.17
CA PHE A 377 -13.66 3.68 11.92
C PHE A 377 -14.81 4.41 11.22
N SER A 378 -14.75 4.56 9.90
CA SER A 378 -15.87 5.14 9.13
C SER A 378 -17.15 4.32 9.25
N THR A 379 -17.04 3.00 9.34
CA THR A 379 -18.18 2.10 9.54
C THR A 379 -18.74 2.22 10.96
N SER A 380 -17.89 2.29 11.99
CA SER A 380 -18.32 2.50 13.37
C SER A 380 -19.06 3.84 13.53
N GLY A 381 -18.60 4.90 12.88
CA GLY A 381 -19.27 6.19 12.86
C GLY A 381 -20.69 6.16 12.24
N ARG A 382 -20.95 5.22 11.32
CA ARG A 382 -22.31 5.00 10.79
C ARG A 382 -23.18 4.15 11.72
N ILE A 383 -22.58 3.24 12.49
CA ILE A 383 -23.26 2.42 13.50
C ILE A 383 -23.64 3.31 14.68
N LEU A 384 -22.73 4.20 15.11
CA LEU A 384 -22.93 5.21 16.14
C LEU A 384 -23.61 6.43 15.52
N SER A 385 -24.95 6.44 15.52
CA SER A 385 -25.76 7.60 15.13
C SER A 385 -26.38 8.24 16.36
N GLU A 386 -26.94 9.46 16.22
CA GLU A 386 -27.66 10.14 17.31
C GLU A 386 -28.76 9.25 17.93
N HIS A 387 -29.39 8.40 17.12
CA HIS A 387 -30.41 7.45 17.56
C HIS A 387 -29.85 6.18 18.19
N ARG A 388 -28.52 5.91 18.04
CA ARG A 388 -27.82 4.73 18.55
C ARG A 388 -26.65 5.08 19.47
N SER A 389 -26.69 6.24 20.10
CA SER A 389 -25.63 6.75 21.00
C SER A 389 -25.50 5.97 22.32
N ARG A 390 -26.43 5.06 22.62
CA ARG A 390 -26.44 4.23 23.84
C ARG A 390 -25.78 2.86 23.66
N LEU A 391 -25.20 2.56 22.50
CA LEU A 391 -24.46 1.32 22.28
C LEU A 391 -23.20 1.31 23.17
N THR A 392 -23.00 0.21 23.89
CA THR A 392 -21.76 0.02 24.64
C THR A 392 -20.59 -0.24 23.68
N PRO A 393 -19.33 0.07 24.06
CA PRO A 393 -18.15 -0.23 23.24
C PRO A 393 -18.11 -1.68 22.74
N ASN A 394 -18.37 -2.65 23.61
CA ASN A 394 -18.41 -4.08 23.27
C ASN A 394 -19.48 -4.39 22.20
N MET A 395 -20.65 -3.75 22.26
CA MET A 395 -21.69 -3.96 21.24
C MET A 395 -21.28 -3.38 19.89
N VAL A 396 -20.57 -2.23 19.87
CA VAL A 396 -20.01 -1.64 18.64
C VAL A 396 -18.98 -2.58 18.04
N GLU A 397 -18.08 -3.12 18.85
CA GLU A 397 -17.07 -4.09 18.43
C GLU A 397 -17.71 -5.34 17.82
N VAL A 398 -18.67 -5.96 18.49
CA VAL A 398 -19.40 -7.13 17.99
C VAL A 398 -20.07 -6.83 16.65
N LEU A 399 -20.75 -5.68 16.52
CA LEU A 399 -21.41 -5.30 15.26
C LEU A 399 -20.41 -5.08 14.12
N MET A 400 -19.27 -4.47 14.39
CA MET A 400 -18.23 -4.24 13.39
C MET A 400 -17.57 -5.54 12.94
N CYS A 401 -17.15 -6.40 13.88
CA CYS A 401 -16.55 -7.69 13.57
C CYS A 401 -17.52 -8.59 12.81
N SER A 402 -18.77 -8.69 13.25
CA SER A 402 -19.80 -9.48 12.58
C SER A 402 -20.06 -8.99 11.16
N GLN A 403 -20.14 -7.68 10.95
CA GLN A 403 -20.33 -7.10 9.61
C GLN A 403 -19.16 -7.40 8.68
N ASN A 404 -17.92 -7.33 9.19
CA ASN A 404 -16.75 -7.63 8.40
C ASN A 404 -16.69 -9.12 8.01
N TRP A 405 -16.94 -10.01 8.95
CA TRP A 405 -16.93 -11.46 8.72
C TRP A 405 -18.03 -11.90 7.74
N LEU A 406 -19.25 -11.38 7.88
CA LEU A 406 -20.35 -11.66 6.97
C LEU A 406 -20.07 -11.17 5.54
N ARG A 407 -19.51 -9.96 5.40
CA ARG A 407 -19.13 -9.44 4.07
C ARG A 407 -18.05 -10.28 3.41
N ASN A 408 -17.07 -10.76 4.15
CA ASN A 408 -16.01 -11.61 3.61
C ASN A 408 -16.55 -12.99 3.24
N LYS A 409 -17.46 -13.56 4.03
CA LYS A 409 -18.14 -14.82 3.71
C LYS A 409 -18.94 -14.72 2.41
N CYS A 410 -19.79 -13.69 2.28
CA CYS A 410 -20.58 -13.46 1.07
C CYS A 410 -19.71 -13.23 -0.19
N LYS A 411 -18.52 -12.61 -0.05
CA LYS A 411 -17.58 -12.48 -1.17
C LYS A 411 -16.91 -13.82 -1.55
N GLY A 412 -16.61 -14.67 -0.58
CA GLY A 412 -16.07 -16.01 -0.81
C GLY A 412 -17.06 -16.95 -1.51
N GLU A 413 -18.34 -16.82 -1.24
CA GLU A 413 -19.41 -17.62 -1.89
C GLU A 413 -19.70 -17.17 -3.34
N GLN A 414 -19.31 -15.95 -3.74
CA GLN A 414 -19.45 -15.46 -5.12
C GLN A 414 -18.27 -15.85 -6.04
N ILE A 415 -17.21 -16.46 -5.50
CA ILE A 415 -15.99 -16.86 -6.23
C ILE A 415 -15.95 -18.40 -6.43
N MET A 416 -16.92 -19.13 -5.92
CA MET A 416 -17.16 -20.54 -6.24
C MET A 416 -18.27 -20.64 -7.31
#